data_51a16696e3c782a670802128fc4ba322
#
_entry.id   51a16696e3c782a670802128fc4ba322
#
_cell.length_a   1.000
_cell.length_b   1.000
_cell.length_c   1.000
_cell.angle_alpha   90.00
_cell.angle_beta   90.00
_cell.angle_gamma   90.00
#
_symmetry.space_group_name_H-M   'P 1'
#
loop_
_entity.id
_entity.type
_entity.pdbx_description
1 polymer ?
#
loop_
_entity_poly.entity_id
_entity_poly.type
_entity_poly.pdbx_seq_one_letter_code
_entity_poly.pdbx_strand_id
1 'polypeptide(L)'
;MVTKIEETQLNMLESQVEHGGGGAWEYICLVKKLKVRRSDKVLKHGLSILNDPKKRSSLGPDEWTLYEQMAIAAMDCQCLDVAKDCINVLQKRFPESKRVGRLEGMLLEAKGSWTEAEKAYTSLLEDNPLDQAIHKRRVALAKAQGNMSGAIEILNKYLEIFMADSDAWRELAEIYVSLQMYKQAAFCYEELILSQPTVPLYHLAYADVLYTLGGLENLQAAKKYYSSTIELTGGKNTRALFGICLVSSLSFSLDNQEVMLIFKAAFILMMPECSFIILCFLICMIEKRMLRTLLCCPVYICHCTTHKRAKQGRQG
;
A
#
# COMPACT_ATOMS: atom_id res chain seq x y z
N MET A 1 5.53 -7.31 -7.12
CA MET A 1 5.08 -8.45 -6.29
C MET A 1 6.12 -9.55 -6.43
N VAL A 2 6.60 -10.09 -5.30
CA VAL A 2 7.50 -11.24 -5.28
C VAL A 2 6.72 -12.47 -5.71
N THR A 3 7.23 -13.26 -6.65
CA THR A 3 6.58 -14.49 -7.06
C THR A 3 6.76 -15.58 -5.99
N LYS A 4 5.84 -16.53 -5.92
CA LYS A 4 5.94 -17.67 -4.98
C LYS A 4 7.23 -18.48 -5.15
N ILE A 5 7.77 -18.52 -6.37
CA ILE A 5 9.03 -19.19 -6.70
C ILE A 5 10.21 -18.44 -6.10
N GLU A 6 10.25 -17.11 -6.25
CA GLU A 6 11.32 -16.25 -5.70
C GLU A 6 11.33 -16.27 -4.16
N GLU A 7 10.15 -16.31 -3.55
CA GLU A 7 10.03 -16.44 -2.10
C GLU A 7 10.54 -17.80 -1.60
N THR A 8 10.26 -18.89 -2.32
CA THR A 8 10.79 -20.22 -2.02
C THR A 8 12.31 -20.25 -2.14
N GLN A 9 12.87 -19.64 -3.19
CA GLN A 9 14.34 -19.55 -3.37
C GLN A 9 15.00 -18.75 -2.23
N LEU A 10 14.37 -17.64 -1.82
CA LEU A 10 14.87 -16.83 -0.71
C LEU A 10 14.91 -17.63 0.59
N ASN A 11 13.83 -18.36 0.91
CA ASN A 11 13.75 -19.17 2.11
C ASN A 11 14.73 -20.36 2.09
N MET A 12 14.97 -20.97 0.93
CA MET A 12 15.98 -22.03 0.78
C MET A 12 17.39 -21.51 1.03
N LEU A 13 17.77 -20.37 0.41
CA LEU A 13 19.08 -19.74 0.65
C LEU A 13 19.26 -19.32 2.10
N GLU A 14 18.20 -18.78 2.70
CA GLU A 14 18.19 -18.39 4.11
C GLU A 14 18.50 -19.58 5.03
N SER A 15 17.80 -20.71 4.83
CA SER A 15 18.05 -21.95 5.56
C SER A 15 19.48 -22.47 5.34
N GLN A 16 20.00 -22.44 4.12
CA GLN A 16 21.35 -22.84 3.80
C GLN A 16 22.40 -22.00 4.54
N VAL A 17 22.23 -20.69 4.55
CA VAL A 17 23.16 -19.76 5.23
C VAL A 17 23.09 -19.93 6.74
N GLU A 18 21.91 -20.14 7.33
CA GLU A 18 21.72 -20.37 8.76
C GLU A 18 22.40 -21.67 9.25
N HIS A 19 22.46 -22.71 8.41
CA HIS A 19 23.13 -23.98 8.72
C HIS A 19 24.62 -23.99 8.35
N GLY A 20 25.19 -22.83 7.99
CA GLY A 20 26.62 -22.70 7.70
C GLY A 20 27.04 -23.17 6.30
N GLY A 21 26.11 -23.39 5.40
CA GLY A 21 26.33 -23.90 4.03
C GLY A 21 26.90 -22.87 3.03
N GLY A 22 27.29 -21.67 3.46
CA GLY A 22 27.75 -20.60 2.56
C GLY A 22 26.57 -19.89 1.87
N GLY A 23 26.89 -18.98 0.90
CA GLY A 23 25.85 -18.27 0.14
C GLY A 23 25.33 -16.99 0.81
N ALA A 24 26.00 -16.48 1.83
CA ALA A 24 25.57 -15.27 2.54
C ALA A 24 25.51 -14.02 1.63
N TRP A 25 26.44 -13.90 0.69
CA TRP A 25 26.45 -12.81 -0.29
C TRP A 25 25.29 -12.95 -1.29
N GLU A 26 25.09 -14.15 -1.82
CA GLU A 26 23.98 -14.47 -2.72
C GLU A 26 22.62 -14.19 -2.09
N TYR A 27 22.47 -14.50 -0.80
CA TYR A 27 21.27 -14.18 -0.03
C TYR A 27 21.03 -12.66 0.04
N ILE A 28 22.05 -11.87 0.39
CA ILE A 28 21.96 -10.41 0.45
C ILE A 28 21.61 -9.82 -0.93
N CYS A 29 22.24 -10.32 -1.99
CA CYS A 29 21.93 -9.91 -3.36
C CYS A 29 20.48 -10.22 -3.75
N LEU A 30 19.96 -11.39 -3.35
CA LEU A 30 18.59 -11.78 -3.64
C LEU A 30 17.59 -10.92 -2.86
N VAL A 31 17.83 -10.66 -1.58
CA VAL A 31 17.02 -9.73 -0.75
C VAL A 31 16.94 -8.35 -1.40
N LYS A 32 18.09 -7.82 -1.85
CA LYS A 32 18.16 -6.53 -2.57
C LYS A 32 17.36 -6.57 -3.88
N LYS A 33 17.54 -7.62 -4.70
CA LYS A 33 16.86 -7.80 -5.99
C LYS A 33 15.34 -7.85 -5.82
N LEU A 34 14.87 -8.60 -4.84
CA LEU A 34 13.45 -8.77 -4.56
C LEU A 34 12.84 -7.59 -3.79
N LYS A 35 13.66 -6.64 -3.36
CA LYS A 35 13.25 -5.48 -2.53
C LYS A 35 12.49 -5.89 -1.26
N VAL A 36 12.84 -7.03 -0.68
CA VAL A 36 12.25 -7.55 0.57
C VAL A 36 13.03 -6.99 1.75
N ARG A 37 12.32 -6.59 2.81
CA ARG A 37 12.96 -6.16 4.07
C ARG A 37 13.21 -7.36 4.97
N ARG A 38 14.49 -7.74 5.15
CA ARG A 38 15.01 -8.77 6.06
C ARG A 38 16.24 -8.23 6.78
N SER A 39 16.11 -7.03 7.36
CA SER A 39 17.23 -6.22 7.81
C SER A 39 18.07 -6.88 8.91
N ASP A 40 17.43 -7.57 9.86
CA ASP A 40 18.07 -8.36 10.91
C ASP A 40 19.00 -9.46 10.37
N LYS A 41 18.52 -10.21 9.38
CA LYS A 41 19.30 -11.29 8.75
C LYS A 41 20.39 -10.75 7.83
N VAL A 42 20.09 -9.71 7.06
CA VAL A 42 21.11 -9.01 6.23
C VAL A 42 22.21 -8.48 7.11
N LEU A 43 21.89 -7.87 8.26
CA LEU A 43 22.88 -7.37 9.22
C LEU A 43 23.75 -8.50 9.77
N LYS A 44 23.13 -9.59 10.27
CA LYS A 44 23.83 -10.74 10.81
C LYS A 44 24.81 -11.37 9.79
N HIS A 45 24.33 -11.66 8.59
CA HIS A 45 25.13 -12.31 7.57
C HIS A 45 26.17 -11.38 6.95
N GLY A 46 25.83 -10.11 6.76
CA GLY A 46 26.76 -9.09 6.28
C GLY A 46 27.90 -8.83 7.25
N LEU A 47 27.65 -8.77 8.56
CA LEU A 47 28.71 -8.67 9.56
C LEU A 47 29.65 -9.88 9.52
N SER A 48 29.13 -11.09 9.29
CA SER A 48 29.97 -12.28 9.17
C SER A 48 30.91 -12.24 7.95
N ILE A 49 30.52 -11.52 6.89
CA ILE A 49 31.38 -11.31 5.71
C ILE A 49 32.40 -10.19 5.98
N LEU A 50 31.94 -9.06 6.56
CA LEU A 50 32.82 -7.90 6.79
C LEU A 50 33.90 -8.18 7.83
N ASN A 51 33.62 -9.03 8.83
CA ASN A 51 34.59 -9.41 9.88
C ASN A 51 35.63 -10.43 9.40
N ASP A 52 35.39 -11.09 8.25
CA ASP A 52 36.36 -12.02 7.66
C ASP A 52 37.08 -11.35 6.47
N PRO A 53 38.37 -10.98 6.61
CA PRO A 53 39.13 -10.31 5.54
C PRO A 53 39.19 -11.11 4.23
N LYS A 54 39.19 -12.45 4.32
CA LYS A 54 39.24 -13.32 3.15
C LYS A 54 37.92 -13.28 2.37
N LYS A 55 36.78 -13.38 3.07
CA LYS A 55 35.47 -13.30 2.46
C LYS A 55 35.21 -11.89 1.89
N ARG A 56 35.61 -10.84 2.60
CA ARG A 56 35.49 -9.47 2.14
C ARG A 56 36.29 -9.21 0.86
N SER A 57 37.57 -9.59 0.82
CA SER A 57 38.40 -9.40 -0.37
C SER A 57 37.95 -10.24 -1.58
N SER A 58 37.27 -11.36 -1.37
CA SER A 58 36.71 -12.17 -2.45
C SER A 58 35.56 -11.51 -3.20
N LEU A 59 34.89 -10.49 -2.59
CA LEU A 59 33.80 -9.74 -3.20
C LEU A 59 34.27 -8.73 -4.27
N GLY A 60 35.55 -8.33 -4.24
CA GLY A 60 36.06 -7.33 -5.18
C GLY A 60 35.25 -6.03 -5.16
N PRO A 61 34.72 -5.58 -6.32
CA PRO A 61 33.96 -4.33 -6.39
C PRO A 61 32.62 -4.38 -5.66
N ASP A 62 32.06 -5.55 -5.42
CA ASP A 62 30.76 -5.74 -4.74
C ASP A 62 30.83 -5.43 -3.24
N GLU A 63 32.05 -5.35 -2.67
CA GLU A 63 32.29 -4.93 -1.29
C GLU A 63 31.56 -3.62 -0.96
N TRP A 64 31.58 -2.64 -1.86
CA TRP A 64 30.94 -1.34 -1.66
C TRP A 64 29.42 -1.45 -1.64
N THR A 65 28.88 -2.35 -2.45
CA THR A 65 27.43 -2.67 -2.42
C THR A 65 27.05 -3.33 -1.08
N LEU A 66 27.91 -4.17 -0.54
CA LEU A 66 27.69 -4.78 0.78
C LEU A 66 27.66 -3.71 1.88
N TYR A 67 28.62 -2.79 1.91
CA TYR A 67 28.62 -1.68 2.88
C TYR A 67 27.35 -0.83 2.80
N GLU A 68 26.86 -0.54 1.59
CA GLU A 68 25.60 0.18 1.40
C GLU A 68 24.40 -0.58 1.99
N GLN A 69 24.27 -1.88 1.67
CA GLN A 69 23.20 -2.71 2.19
C GLN A 69 23.28 -2.89 3.71
N MET A 70 24.49 -2.99 4.24
CA MET A 70 24.75 -3.07 5.69
C MET A 70 24.36 -1.78 6.39
N ALA A 71 24.70 -0.60 5.84
CA ALA A 71 24.30 0.67 6.40
C ALA A 71 22.77 0.78 6.48
N ILE A 72 22.05 0.41 5.43
CA ILE A 72 20.57 0.43 5.40
C ILE A 72 20.00 -0.55 6.43
N ALA A 73 20.49 -1.79 6.45
CA ALA A 73 20.02 -2.81 7.39
C ALA A 73 20.29 -2.43 8.85
N ALA A 74 21.46 -1.84 9.13
CA ALA A 74 21.82 -1.37 10.45
C ALA A 74 20.93 -0.21 10.93
N MET A 75 20.57 0.72 10.05
CA MET A 75 19.61 1.78 10.38
C MET A 75 18.21 1.20 10.69
N ASP A 76 17.74 0.22 9.91
CA ASP A 76 16.47 -0.45 10.15
C ASP A 76 16.46 -1.19 11.52
N CYS A 77 17.59 -1.80 11.90
CA CYS A 77 17.75 -2.50 13.17
C CYS A 77 18.14 -1.59 14.36
N GLN A 78 18.19 -0.26 14.14
CA GLN A 78 18.63 0.74 15.14
C GLN A 78 20.08 0.53 15.65
N CYS A 79 20.92 -0.17 14.90
CA CYS A 79 22.35 -0.34 15.17
C CYS A 79 23.13 0.82 14.54
N LEU A 80 22.92 2.04 15.04
CA LEU A 80 23.37 3.29 14.42
C LEU A 80 24.90 3.42 14.35
N ASP A 81 25.64 2.82 15.28
CA ASP A 81 27.10 2.80 15.26
C ASP A 81 27.63 2.01 14.06
N VAL A 82 27.08 0.82 13.83
CA VAL A 82 27.46 -0.01 12.65
C VAL A 82 27.10 0.71 11.34
N ALA A 83 25.94 1.36 11.31
CA ALA A 83 25.53 2.15 10.14
C ALA A 83 26.53 3.28 9.87
N LYS A 84 26.93 4.04 10.92
CA LYS A 84 27.90 5.13 10.83
C LYS A 84 29.25 4.64 10.33
N ASP A 85 29.73 3.51 10.85
CA ASP A 85 31.02 2.95 10.44
C ASP A 85 31.00 2.53 8.96
N CYS A 86 29.94 1.88 8.51
CA CYS A 86 29.76 1.53 7.09
C CYS A 86 29.75 2.78 6.19
N ILE A 87 29.03 3.83 6.60
CA ILE A 87 28.93 5.09 5.85
C ILE A 87 30.29 5.80 5.83
N ASN A 88 31.01 5.84 6.94
CA ASN A 88 32.36 6.43 7.00
C ASN A 88 33.35 5.75 6.04
N VAL A 89 33.27 4.42 5.92
CA VAL A 89 34.09 3.68 4.95
C VAL A 89 33.73 4.06 3.50
N LEU A 90 32.45 4.15 3.19
CA LEU A 90 31.95 4.56 1.89
C LEU A 90 32.35 6.01 1.56
N GLN A 91 32.25 6.92 2.54
CA GLN A 91 32.59 8.34 2.37
C GLN A 91 34.09 8.55 2.10
N LYS A 92 34.95 7.82 2.80
CA LYS A 92 36.39 7.86 2.54
C LYS A 92 36.73 7.40 1.12
N ARG A 93 36.00 6.42 0.58
CA ARG A 93 36.25 5.90 -0.75
C ARG A 93 35.57 6.73 -1.86
N PHE A 94 34.39 7.28 -1.57
CA PHE A 94 33.57 8.00 -2.53
C PHE A 94 33.05 9.31 -1.92
N PRO A 95 33.91 10.32 -1.68
CA PRO A 95 33.57 11.53 -0.91
C PRO A 95 32.49 12.40 -1.59
N GLU A 96 32.41 12.37 -2.92
CA GLU A 96 31.44 13.18 -3.67
C GLU A 96 30.21 12.39 -4.17
N SER A 97 30.05 11.17 -3.65
CA SER A 97 28.96 10.32 -4.11
C SER A 97 27.62 10.73 -3.54
N LYS A 98 26.67 11.11 -4.39
CA LYS A 98 25.28 11.43 -3.99
C LYS A 98 24.57 10.24 -3.31
N ARG A 99 24.98 8.99 -3.64
CA ARG A 99 24.46 7.78 -2.97
C ARG A 99 24.89 7.72 -1.51
N VAL A 100 26.14 8.12 -1.22
CA VAL A 100 26.66 8.17 0.14
C VAL A 100 25.98 9.32 0.90
N GLY A 101 25.87 10.51 0.33
CA GLY A 101 25.15 11.63 0.93
C GLY A 101 23.68 11.28 1.28
N ARG A 102 23.02 10.49 0.44
CA ARG A 102 21.67 9.98 0.76
C ARG A 102 21.67 9.04 1.98
N LEU A 103 22.69 8.18 2.13
CA LEU A 103 22.81 7.32 3.31
C LEU A 103 23.08 8.15 4.59
N GLU A 104 23.82 9.23 4.48
CA GLU A 104 24.02 10.17 5.60
C GLU A 104 22.69 10.82 6.03
N GLY A 105 21.91 11.30 5.06
CA GLY A 105 20.56 11.81 5.33
C GLY A 105 19.67 10.76 6.02
N MET A 106 19.72 9.52 5.56
CA MET A 106 18.98 8.40 6.19
C MET A 106 19.48 8.09 7.61
N LEU A 107 20.77 8.22 7.87
CA LEU A 107 21.32 8.06 9.22
C LEU A 107 20.83 9.16 10.16
N LEU A 108 20.74 10.40 9.67
CA LEU A 108 20.18 11.52 10.43
C LEU A 108 18.69 11.31 10.72
N GLU A 109 17.92 10.79 9.76
CA GLU A 109 16.53 10.36 10.00
C GLU A 109 16.46 9.31 11.11
N ALA A 110 17.28 8.24 11.04
CA ALA A 110 17.29 7.17 12.01
C ALA A 110 17.67 7.63 13.42
N LYS A 111 18.47 8.71 13.53
CA LYS A 111 18.83 9.39 14.78
C LYS A 111 17.73 10.32 15.31
N GLY A 112 16.72 10.63 14.51
CA GLY A 112 15.71 11.64 14.84
C GLY A 112 16.17 13.08 14.66
N SER A 113 17.32 13.33 14.01
CA SER A 113 17.84 14.68 13.69
C SER A 113 17.17 15.23 12.43
N TRP A 114 15.85 15.47 12.52
CA TRP A 114 14.98 15.77 11.37
C TRP A 114 15.41 17.02 10.59
N THR A 115 15.80 18.08 11.29
CA THR A 115 16.22 19.35 10.68
C THR A 115 17.54 19.22 9.91
N GLU A 116 18.46 18.40 10.41
CA GLU A 116 19.73 18.12 9.74
C GLU A 116 19.53 17.23 8.52
N ALA A 117 18.65 16.22 8.64
CA ALA A 117 18.27 15.36 7.52
C ALA A 117 17.63 16.16 6.38
N GLU A 118 16.72 17.10 6.70
CA GLU A 118 16.07 17.94 5.69
C GLU A 118 17.10 18.85 4.98
N LYS A 119 18.05 19.44 5.71
CA LYS A 119 19.14 20.23 5.11
C LYS A 119 20.01 19.37 4.19
N ALA A 120 20.37 18.16 4.61
CA ALA A 120 21.16 17.25 3.80
C ALA A 120 20.45 16.89 2.50
N TYR A 121 19.15 16.57 2.56
CA TYR A 121 18.36 16.26 1.37
C TYR A 121 18.15 17.48 0.46
N THR A 122 17.96 18.65 1.02
CA THR A 122 17.82 19.90 0.24
C THR A 122 19.11 20.19 -0.54
N SER A 123 20.27 20.10 0.10
CA SER A 123 21.57 20.27 -0.58
C SER A 123 21.76 19.26 -1.72
N LEU A 124 21.40 17.99 -1.51
CA LEU A 124 21.46 16.98 -2.57
C LEU A 124 20.53 17.26 -3.75
N LEU A 125 19.36 17.88 -3.50
CA LEU A 125 18.42 18.28 -4.55
C LEU A 125 18.86 19.55 -5.30
N GLU A 126 19.61 20.46 -4.66
CA GLU A 126 20.23 21.59 -5.34
C GLU A 126 21.18 21.12 -6.44
N ASP A 127 21.93 20.04 -6.15
CA ASP A 127 22.82 19.40 -7.13
C ASP A 127 22.09 18.57 -8.19
N ASN A 128 21.00 17.89 -7.81
CA ASN A 128 20.21 17.05 -8.70
C ASN A 128 18.71 17.16 -8.40
N PRO A 129 18.02 18.16 -8.96
CA PRO A 129 16.59 18.41 -8.71
C PRO A 129 15.66 17.27 -9.14
N LEU A 130 16.13 16.38 -10.00
CA LEU A 130 15.34 15.26 -10.55
C LEU A 130 15.54 13.92 -9.82
N ASP A 131 16.19 13.94 -8.64
CA ASP A 131 16.34 12.71 -7.85
C ASP A 131 15.02 12.34 -7.11
N GLN A 132 14.25 11.46 -7.76
CA GLN A 132 12.97 10.96 -7.20
C GLN A 132 13.11 10.33 -5.81
N ALA A 133 14.24 9.64 -5.55
CA ALA A 133 14.42 8.94 -4.29
C ALA A 133 14.57 9.94 -3.13
N ILE A 134 15.22 11.07 -3.34
CA ILE A 134 15.37 12.12 -2.33
C ILE A 134 14.04 12.83 -2.10
N HIS A 135 13.31 13.17 -3.17
CA HIS A 135 11.96 13.74 -3.01
C HIS A 135 11.04 12.85 -2.16
N LYS A 136 11.00 11.53 -2.46
CA LYS A 136 10.21 10.57 -1.68
C LYS A 136 10.69 10.46 -0.23
N ARG A 137 11.99 10.60 0.03
CA ARG A 137 12.53 10.65 1.40
C ARG A 137 12.07 11.89 2.16
N ARG A 138 12.05 13.06 1.53
CA ARG A 138 11.54 14.27 2.16
C ARG A 138 10.05 14.17 2.53
N VAL A 139 9.24 13.53 1.68
CA VAL A 139 7.85 13.22 2.02
C VAL A 139 7.78 12.32 3.25
N ALA A 140 8.56 11.24 3.28
CA ALA A 140 8.60 10.33 4.42
C ALA A 140 9.07 11.03 5.70
N LEU A 141 10.04 11.94 5.59
CA LEU A 141 10.52 12.76 6.70
C LEU A 141 9.42 13.67 7.26
N ALA A 142 8.69 14.39 6.41
CA ALA A 142 7.57 15.23 6.83
C ALA A 142 6.46 14.42 7.50
N LYS A 143 6.14 13.23 6.99
CA LYS A 143 5.18 12.30 7.60
C LYS A 143 5.65 11.81 8.98
N ALA A 144 6.94 11.47 9.13
CA ALA A 144 7.51 11.02 10.41
C ALA A 144 7.47 12.11 11.48
N GLN A 145 7.57 13.38 11.08
CA GLN A 145 7.40 14.54 11.96
C GLN A 145 5.91 14.84 12.29
N GLY A 146 4.96 14.14 11.67
CA GLY A 146 3.54 14.47 11.79
C GLY A 146 3.12 15.71 10.98
N ASN A 147 4.02 16.29 10.19
CA ASN A 147 3.74 17.45 9.35
C ASN A 147 3.08 17.04 8.03
N MET A 148 1.78 16.71 8.11
CA MET A 148 1.02 16.28 6.94
C MET A 148 0.85 17.40 5.90
N SER A 149 0.74 18.66 6.33
CA SER A 149 0.67 19.81 5.41
C SER A 149 1.93 19.96 4.58
N GLY A 150 3.11 19.81 5.22
CA GLY A 150 4.39 19.82 4.52
C GLY A 150 4.54 18.63 3.57
N ALA A 151 4.06 17.44 3.96
CA ALA A 151 4.08 16.27 3.08
C ALA A 151 3.23 16.50 1.81
N ILE A 152 2.03 17.09 1.95
CA ILE A 152 1.18 17.47 0.82
C ILE A 152 1.88 18.46 -0.11
N GLU A 153 2.51 19.50 0.44
CA GLU A 153 3.22 20.50 -0.36
C GLU A 153 4.37 19.88 -1.16
N ILE A 154 5.17 19.02 -0.51
CA ILE A 154 6.28 18.32 -1.18
C ILE A 154 5.77 17.39 -2.26
N LEU A 155 4.68 16.62 -2.00
CA LEU A 155 4.07 15.73 -2.99
C LEU A 155 3.50 16.48 -4.19
N ASN A 156 2.82 17.60 -3.97
CA ASN A 156 2.32 18.43 -5.07
C ASN A 156 3.45 18.94 -5.95
N LYS A 157 4.51 19.52 -5.37
CA LYS A 157 5.70 19.93 -6.13
C LYS A 157 6.39 18.77 -6.85
N TYR A 158 6.41 17.60 -6.23
CA TYR A 158 6.94 16.39 -6.86
C TYR A 158 6.13 15.97 -8.07
N LEU A 159 4.80 15.96 -7.96
CA LEU A 159 3.88 15.59 -9.03
C LEU A 159 3.84 16.58 -10.19
N GLU A 160 4.16 17.86 -9.98
CA GLU A 160 4.38 18.83 -11.06
C GLU A 160 5.52 18.42 -12.00
N ILE A 161 6.55 17.73 -11.45
CA ILE A 161 7.70 17.25 -12.21
C ILE A 161 7.48 15.80 -12.70
N PHE A 162 6.93 14.95 -11.85
CA PHE A 162 6.78 13.50 -12.06
C PHE A 162 5.31 13.06 -12.07
N MET A 163 4.51 13.67 -12.92
CA MET A 163 3.06 13.45 -13.02
C MET A 163 2.67 11.97 -13.23
N ALA A 164 3.53 11.17 -13.88
CA ALA A 164 3.26 9.76 -14.17
C ALA A 164 3.48 8.80 -12.97
N ASP A 165 3.95 9.30 -11.82
CA ASP A 165 4.21 8.47 -10.64
C ASP A 165 2.91 8.17 -9.88
N SER A 166 2.28 7.06 -10.21
CA SER A 166 1.03 6.61 -9.57
C SER A 166 1.19 6.28 -8.08
N ASP A 167 2.38 5.90 -7.62
CA ASP A 167 2.61 5.69 -6.18
C ASP A 167 2.53 7.01 -5.41
N ALA A 168 3.02 8.11 -5.98
CA ALA A 168 2.93 9.43 -5.38
C ALA A 168 1.48 9.96 -5.34
N TRP A 169 0.73 9.78 -6.42
CA TRP A 169 -0.71 10.09 -6.45
C TRP A 169 -1.49 9.32 -5.38
N ARG A 170 -1.19 8.01 -5.23
CA ARG A 170 -1.82 7.18 -4.21
C ARG A 170 -1.47 7.67 -2.80
N GLU A 171 -0.19 7.97 -2.53
CA GLU A 171 0.24 8.47 -1.23
C GLU A 171 -0.43 9.81 -0.89
N LEU A 172 -0.55 10.71 -1.86
CA LEU A 172 -1.25 11.99 -1.70
C LEU A 172 -2.74 11.78 -1.39
N ALA A 173 -3.40 10.87 -2.12
CA ALA A 173 -4.80 10.52 -1.87
C ALA A 173 -5.01 9.98 -0.45
N GLU A 174 -4.14 9.07 0.00
CA GLU A 174 -4.19 8.49 1.35
C GLU A 174 -4.02 9.56 2.45
N ILE A 175 -3.12 10.54 2.24
CA ILE A 175 -2.97 11.67 3.16
C ILE A 175 -4.24 12.52 3.18
N TYR A 176 -4.80 12.88 2.02
CA TYR A 176 -6.04 13.64 1.95
C TYR A 176 -7.21 12.92 2.62
N VAL A 177 -7.33 11.61 2.45
CA VAL A 177 -8.36 10.80 3.15
C VAL A 177 -8.16 10.85 4.66
N SER A 178 -6.92 10.73 5.14
CA SER A 178 -6.61 10.78 6.59
C SER A 178 -6.95 12.13 7.22
N LEU A 179 -6.88 13.21 6.44
CA LEU A 179 -7.24 14.57 6.84
C LEU A 179 -8.71 14.92 6.54
N GLN A 180 -9.52 13.95 6.08
CA GLN A 180 -10.90 14.14 5.69
C GLN A 180 -11.12 15.16 4.55
N MET A 181 -10.08 15.39 3.75
CA MET A 181 -10.12 16.27 2.59
C MET A 181 -10.59 15.49 1.35
N TYR A 182 -11.83 15.00 1.41
CA TYR A 182 -12.36 14.03 0.45
C TYR A 182 -12.46 14.56 -0.99
N LYS A 183 -12.67 15.84 -1.21
CA LYS A 183 -12.70 16.43 -2.56
C LYS A 183 -11.34 16.32 -3.25
N GLN A 184 -10.28 16.64 -2.53
CA GLN A 184 -8.90 16.53 -3.04
C GLN A 184 -8.50 15.06 -3.22
N ALA A 185 -8.90 14.19 -2.30
CA ALA A 185 -8.69 12.76 -2.44
C ALA A 185 -9.37 12.19 -3.68
N ALA A 186 -10.62 12.62 -3.97
CA ALA A 186 -11.35 12.22 -5.17
C ALA A 186 -10.57 12.55 -6.45
N PHE A 187 -10.08 13.78 -6.57
CA PHE A 187 -9.24 14.20 -7.69
C PHE A 187 -8.00 13.30 -7.87
N CYS A 188 -7.29 12.99 -6.79
CA CYS A 188 -6.12 12.10 -6.88
C CYS A 188 -6.49 10.68 -7.35
N TYR A 189 -7.64 10.15 -6.92
CA TYR A 189 -8.10 8.85 -7.40
C TYR A 189 -8.59 8.87 -8.84
N GLU A 190 -9.14 9.98 -9.32
CA GLU A 190 -9.45 10.17 -10.74
C GLU A 190 -8.20 10.08 -11.60
N GLU A 191 -7.11 10.78 -11.23
CA GLU A 191 -5.82 10.70 -11.91
C GLU A 191 -5.26 9.27 -11.90
N LEU A 192 -5.39 8.55 -10.78
CA LEU A 192 -4.97 7.15 -10.69
C LEU A 192 -5.77 6.22 -11.62
N ILE A 193 -7.09 6.41 -11.72
CA ILE A 193 -7.95 5.63 -12.62
C ILE A 193 -7.64 5.94 -14.07
N LEU A 194 -7.38 7.21 -14.41
CA LEU A 194 -6.99 7.61 -15.76
C LEU A 194 -5.66 6.99 -16.18
N SER A 195 -4.69 6.93 -15.26
CA SER A 195 -3.37 6.35 -15.53
C SER A 195 -3.40 4.82 -15.57
N GLN A 196 -4.18 4.18 -14.70
CA GLN A 196 -4.25 2.73 -14.53
C GLN A 196 -5.69 2.22 -14.34
N PRO A 197 -6.50 2.17 -15.41
CA PRO A 197 -7.93 1.87 -15.31
C PRO A 197 -8.25 0.41 -14.96
N THR A 198 -7.27 -0.50 -15.01
CA THR A 198 -7.47 -1.92 -14.73
C THR A 198 -7.22 -2.30 -13.28
N VAL A 199 -6.83 -1.34 -12.42
CA VAL A 199 -6.53 -1.59 -11.01
C VAL A 199 -7.80 -1.45 -10.15
N PRO A 200 -8.40 -2.57 -9.66
CA PRO A 200 -9.67 -2.53 -8.93
C PRO A 200 -9.62 -1.69 -7.66
N LEU A 201 -8.44 -1.61 -7.03
CA LEU A 201 -8.24 -0.88 -5.78
C LEU A 201 -8.53 0.63 -5.93
N TYR A 202 -8.16 1.22 -7.06
CA TYR A 202 -8.39 2.65 -7.31
C TYR A 202 -9.88 2.95 -7.49
N HIS A 203 -10.59 2.11 -8.24
CA HIS A 203 -12.04 2.21 -8.39
C HIS A 203 -12.77 2.08 -7.05
N LEU A 204 -12.35 1.11 -6.21
CA LEU A 204 -12.90 0.90 -4.89
C LEU A 204 -12.70 2.12 -4.00
N ALA A 205 -11.45 2.60 -3.90
CA ALA A 205 -11.11 3.74 -3.04
C ALA A 205 -11.81 5.03 -3.49
N TYR A 206 -11.91 5.25 -4.81
CA TYR A 206 -12.66 6.37 -5.36
C TYR A 206 -14.15 6.30 -5.02
N ALA A 207 -14.76 5.11 -5.17
CA ALA A 207 -16.15 4.90 -4.80
C ALA A 207 -16.40 5.14 -3.30
N ASP A 208 -15.48 4.70 -2.43
CA ASP A 208 -15.55 4.94 -0.98
C ASP A 208 -15.50 6.45 -0.64
N VAL A 209 -14.64 7.19 -1.34
CA VAL A 209 -14.53 8.65 -1.17
C VAL A 209 -15.79 9.37 -1.67
N LEU A 210 -16.32 9.00 -2.84
CA LEU A 210 -17.57 9.56 -3.37
C LEU A 210 -18.76 9.27 -2.45
N TYR A 211 -18.83 8.04 -1.92
CA TYR A 211 -19.83 7.67 -0.93
C TYR A 211 -19.77 8.57 0.32
N THR A 212 -18.55 8.85 0.79
CA THR A 212 -18.32 9.69 1.97
C THR A 212 -18.64 11.16 1.71
N LEU A 213 -18.39 11.66 0.50
CA LEU A 213 -18.80 13.02 0.08
C LEU A 213 -20.31 13.19 0.09
N GLY A 214 -21.05 12.13 -0.18
CA GLY A 214 -22.51 12.16 -0.20
C GLY A 214 -23.09 12.97 -1.36
N GLY A 215 -24.42 13.15 -1.34
CA GLY A 215 -25.16 13.77 -2.44
C GLY A 215 -25.52 12.77 -3.55
N LEU A 216 -26.66 13.00 -4.21
CA LEU A 216 -27.21 12.04 -5.16
C LEU A 216 -26.26 11.74 -6.33
N GLU A 217 -25.63 12.77 -6.89
CA GLU A 217 -24.67 12.63 -8.00
C GLU A 217 -23.46 11.79 -7.61
N ASN A 218 -22.86 12.07 -6.45
CA ASN A 218 -21.70 11.30 -5.94
C ASN A 218 -22.09 9.85 -5.62
N LEU A 219 -23.30 9.61 -5.07
CA LEU A 219 -23.76 8.25 -4.82
C LEU A 219 -24.01 7.47 -6.11
N GLN A 220 -24.56 8.10 -7.13
CA GLN A 220 -24.73 7.47 -8.44
C GLN A 220 -23.38 7.16 -9.09
N ALA A 221 -22.40 8.05 -8.99
CA ALA A 221 -21.04 7.82 -9.44
C ALA A 221 -20.38 6.70 -8.63
N ALA A 222 -20.46 6.70 -7.29
CA ALA A 222 -19.95 5.65 -6.43
C ALA A 222 -20.48 4.26 -6.82
N LYS A 223 -21.78 4.16 -7.11
CA LYS A 223 -22.40 2.91 -7.58
C LYS A 223 -21.72 2.38 -8.85
N LYS A 224 -21.42 3.25 -9.83
CA LYS A 224 -20.73 2.86 -11.07
C LYS A 224 -19.33 2.31 -10.77
N TYR A 225 -18.55 2.98 -9.93
CA TYR A 225 -17.18 2.56 -9.60
C TYR A 225 -17.13 1.31 -8.72
N TYR A 226 -18.08 1.08 -7.82
CA TYR A 226 -18.23 -0.21 -7.15
C TYR A 226 -18.56 -1.32 -8.14
N SER A 227 -19.44 -1.08 -9.13
CA SER A 227 -19.75 -2.05 -10.18
C SER A 227 -18.51 -2.39 -11.03
N SER A 228 -17.73 -1.38 -11.45
CA SER A 228 -16.46 -1.60 -12.14
C SER A 228 -15.48 -2.42 -11.30
N THR A 229 -15.41 -2.18 -9.98
CA THR A 229 -14.56 -2.97 -9.07
C THR A 229 -14.99 -4.44 -9.03
N ILE A 230 -16.30 -4.71 -9.01
CA ILE A 230 -16.84 -6.07 -9.02
C ILE A 230 -16.52 -6.77 -10.34
N GLU A 231 -16.68 -6.10 -11.47
CA GLU A 231 -16.34 -6.62 -12.79
C GLU A 231 -14.85 -6.97 -12.89
N LEU A 232 -13.96 -6.03 -12.53
CA LEU A 232 -12.51 -6.22 -12.56
C LEU A 232 -12.03 -7.33 -11.62
N THR A 233 -12.75 -7.61 -10.54
CA THR A 233 -12.39 -8.67 -9.57
C THR A 233 -13.15 -9.98 -9.79
N GLY A 234 -13.99 -10.07 -10.81
CA GLY A 234 -14.83 -11.24 -11.08
C GLY A 234 -15.75 -11.57 -9.90
N GLY A 235 -16.31 -10.56 -9.25
CA GLY A 235 -17.26 -10.71 -8.14
C GLY A 235 -16.63 -11.06 -6.78
N LYS A 236 -15.30 -11.10 -6.66
CA LYS A 236 -14.61 -11.55 -5.42
C LYS A 236 -14.44 -10.44 -4.37
N ASN A 237 -14.69 -9.19 -4.72
CA ASN A 237 -14.51 -8.07 -3.80
C ASN A 237 -15.76 -7.84 -2.94
N THR A 238 -15.75 -8.37 -1.72
CA THR A 238 -16.87 -8.24 -0.77
C THR A 238 -17.12 -6.79 -0.39
N ARG A 239 -16.08 -5.94 -0.23
CA ARG A 239 -16.23 -4.52 0.13
C ARG A 239 -16.99 -3.75 -0.96
N ALA A 240 -16.74 -4.01 -2.23
CA ALA A 240 -17.48 -3.40 -3.32
C ALA A 240 -18.95 -3.84 -3.36
N LEU A 241 -19.24 -5.12 -3.06
CA LEU A 241 -20.60 -5.63 -2.93
C LEU A 241 -21.36 -4.94 -1.81
N PHE A 242 -20.73 -4.77 -0.65
CA PHE A 242 -21.30 -3.98 0.45
C PHE A 242 -21.54 -2.53 0.05
N GLY A 243 -20.57 -1.92 -0.61
CA GLY A 243 -20.67 -0.54 -1.09
C GLY A 243 -21.90 -0.32 -1.97
N ILE A 244 -22.17 -1.21 -2.93
CA ILE A 244 -23.38 -1.13 -3.77
C ILE A 244 -24.65 -1.22 -2.93
N CYS A 245 -24.73 -2.12 -1.96
CA CYS A 245 -25.89 -2.24 -1.09
C CYS A 245 -26.13 -0.94 -0.30
N LEU A 246 -25.07 -0.36 0.27
CA LEU A 246 -25.14 0.88 1.04
C LEU A 246 -25.56 2.08 0.17
N VAL A 247 -24.94 2.23 -1.00
CA VAL A 247 -25.31 3.31 -1.94
C VAL A 247 -26.75 3.16 -2.41
N SER A 248 -27.20 1.96 -2.72
CA SER A 248 -28.59 1.72 -3.18
C SER A 248 -29.59 2.04 -2.08
N SER A 249 -29.30 1.71 -0.82
CA SER A 249 -30.18 2.05 0.30
C SER A 249 -30.24 3.55 0.56
N LEU A 250 -29.11 4.26 0.43
CA LEU A 250 -29.07 5.72 0.64
C LEU A 250 -29.72 6.49 -0.51
N SER A 251 -29.48 6.12 -1.76
CA SER A 251 -30.13 6.78 -2.91
C SER A 251 -31.65 6.61 -2.86
N PHE A 252 -32.12 5.43 -2.48
CA PHE A 252 -33.55 5.21 -2.27
C PHE A 252 -34.14 6.04 -1.12
N SER A 253 -33.38 6.22 -0.05
CA SER A 253 -33.75 7.03 1.10
C SER A 253 -33.78 8.52 0.81
N LEU A 254 -32.92 9.02 -0.09
CA LEU A 254 -32.93 10.42 -0.55
C LEU A 254 -34.10 10.71 -1.49
N ASP A 255 -34.53 9.73 -2.28
CA ASP A 255 -35.70 9.88 -3.18
C ASP A 255 -37.03 9.80 -2.43
N ASN A 256 -37.09 9.16 -1.26
CA ASN A 256 -38.31 8.94 -0.49
C ASN A 256 -38.09 9.15 1.03
N GLN A 257 -38.32 10.34 1.53
CA GLN A 257 -38.18 10.67 2.96
C GLN A 257 -39.05 9.81 3.90
N GLU A 258 -40.21 9.30 3.45
CA GLU A 258 -41.08 8.45 4.25
C GLU A 258 -40.54 7.03 4.50
N VAL A 259 -39.75 6.51 3.58
CA VAL A 259 -39.13 5.15 3.68
C VAL A 259 -37.96 5.15 4.67
N MET A 260 -37.31 6.28 4.91
CA MET A 260 -36.25 6.45 5.91
C MET A 260 -36.68 6.09 7.33
N LEU A 261 -37.94 6.41 7.70
CA LEU A 261 -38.48 6.10 9.02
C LEU A 261 -38.66 4.57 9.20
N ILE A 262 -39.11 3.89 8.17
CA ILE A 262 -39.29 2.42 8.17
C ILE A 262 -37.93 1.70 8.22
N PHE A 263 -36.91 2.20 7.48
CA PHE A 263 -35.56 1.62 7.53
C PHE A 263 -34.85 1.84 8.87
N LYS A 264 -35.00 3.02 9.51
CA LYS A 264 -34.49 3.26 10.87
C LYS A 264 -35.18 2.34 11.89
N ALA A 265 -36.49 2.17 11.79
CA ALA A 265 -37.25 1.27 12.67
C ALA A 265 -36.83 -0.21 12.45
N ALA A 266 -36.66 -0.66 11.21
CA ALA A 266 -36.20 -2.01 10.89
C ALA A 266 -34.74 -2.26 11.37
N PHE A 267 -33.86 -1.27 11.23
CA PHE A 267 -32.47 -1.35 11.70
C PHE A 267 -32.38 -1.42 13.24
N ILE A 268 -33.23 -0.69 13.95
CA ILE A 268 -33.30 -0.71 15.41
C ILE A 268 -33.88 -2.04 15.92
N LEU A 269 -34.85 -2.63 15.21
CA LEU A 269 -35.51 -3.87 15.59
C LEU A 269 -34.72 -5.12 15.23
N MET A 270 -33.74 -5.06 14.35
CA MET A 270 -33.00 -6.22 13.83
C MET A 270 -31.57 -6.41 14.39
N MET A 271 -31.13 -5.61 15.34
CA MET A 271 -29.92 -5.90 16.10
C MET A 271 -30.27 -6.77 17.32
N PRO A 272 -29.70 -7.97 17.56
CA PRO A 272 -28.32 -8.40 17.38
C PRO A 272 -28.08 -9.75 16.68
N GLU A 273 -29.04 -10.44 16.08
CA GLU A 273 -28.83 -11.85 15.64
C GLU A 273 -29.14 -12.17 14.17
N CYS A 274 -29.48 -11.22 13.32
CA CYS A 274 -29.83 -11.52 11.94
C CYS A 274 -28.64 -11.44 10.99
N SER A 275 -28.37 -12.57 10.31
CA SER A 275 -27.41 -12.68 9.23
C SER A 275 -27.65 -11.58 8.17
N PHE A 276 -26.59 -10.88 7.79
CA PHE A 276 -26.53 -9.82 6.79
C PHE A 276 -27.25 -10.12 5.46
N ILE A 277 -27.35 -11.40 5.13
CA ILE A 277 -28.08 -11.94 3.97
C ILE A 277 -29.57 -11.61 4.02
N ILE A 278 -30.19 -11.61 5.21
CA ILE A 278 -31.62 -11.30 5.37
C ILE A 278 -31.87 -9.79 5.18
N LEU A 279 -30.93 -8.94 5.61
CA LEU A 279 -31.02 -7.50 5.41
C LEU A 279 -30.90 -7.12 3.91
N CYS A 280 -29.98 -7.75 3.18
CA CYS A 280 -29.88 -7.62 1.73
C CYS A 280 -31.14 -8.12 1.01
N PHE A 281 -31.75 -9.21 1.51
CA PHE A 281 -32.96 -9.78 0.92
C PHE A 281 -34.18 -8.86 1.14
N LEU A 282 -34.32 -8.25 2.31
CA LEU A 282 -35.37 -7.29 2.59
C LEU A 282 -35.24 -5.98 1.78
N ILE A 283 -34.01 -5.49 1.62
CA ILE A 283 -33.72 -4.34 0.76
C ILE A 283 -34.06 -4.65 -0.70
N CYS A 284 -33.76 -5.86 -1.19
CA CYS A 284 -34.11 -6.30 -2.55
C CYS A 284 -35.61 -6.56 -2.74
N MET A 285 -36.35 -6.97 -1.71
CA MET A 285 -37.81 -7.19 -1.80
C MET A 285 -38.62 -5.91 -1.91
N ILE A 286 -38.12 -4.80 -1.35
CA ILE A 286 -38.77 -3.48 -1.39
C ILE A 286 -38.62 -2.83 -2.80
N GLU A 287 -37.53 -3.10 -3.51
CA GLU A 287 -37.31 -2.62 -4.89
C GLU A 287 -37.64 -3.69 -5.95
N LYS A 288 -38.86 -3.75 -6.39
CA LYS A 288 -39.28 -4.62 -7.53
C LYS A 288 -38.47 -4.43 -8.83
N ARG A 289 -37.69 -3.36 -8.97
CA ARG A 289 -36.79 -3.11 -10.09
C ARG A 289 -35.41 -3.81 -9.95
N MET A 290 -34.93 -4.01 -8.71
CA MET A 290 -33.60 -4.65 -8.47
C MET A 290 -33.62 -6.17 -8.61
N LEU A 291 -34.78 -6.83 -8.51
CA LEU A 291 -34.92 -8.27 -8.73
C LEU A 291 -34.40 -8.70 -10.11
N ARG A 292 -34.52 -7.86 -11.16
CA ARG A 292 -34.04 -8.19 -12.51
C ARG A 292 -32.51 -8.14 -12.62
N THR A 293 -31.83 -7.26 -11.90
CA THR A 293 -30.36 -7.12 -11.96
C THR A 293 -29.63 -8.13 -11.07
N LEU A 294 -30.22 -8.54 -9.94
CA LEU A 294 -29.65 -9.55 -9.04
C LEU A 294 -29.85 -11.00 -9.54
N LEU A 295 -30.93 -11.28 -10.26
CA LEU A 295 -31.14 -12.57 -10.91
C LEU A 295 -30.21 -12.80 -12.12
N CYS A 296 -29.61 -11.74 -12.67
CA CYS A 296 -28.60 -11.83 -13.74
C CYS A 296 -27.18 -11.93 -13.21
N CYS A 297 -26.93 -11.90 -11.89
CA CYS A 297 -25.57 -11.99 -11.34
C CYS A 297 -25.17 -13.48 -11.17
N PRO A 298 -24.22 -14.01 -11.96
CA PRO A 298 -23.84 -15.44 -11.94
C PRO A 298 -23.36 -15.95 -10.57
N VAL A 299 -22.89 -15.04 -9.70
CA VAL A 299 -22.38 -15.38 -8.36
C VAL A 299 -23.48 -15.84 -7.41
N TYR A 300 -24.72 -15.37 -7.59
CA TYR A 300 -25.84 -15.74 -6.71
C TYR A 300 -26.36 -17.16 -6.99
N ILE A 301 -26.30 -17.59 -8.25
CA ILE A 301 -26.73 -18.94 -8.66
C ILE A 301 -25.76 -20.02 -8.12
N CYS A 302 -24.45 -19.67 -8.03
CA CYS A 302 -23.44 -20.61 -7.58
C CYS A 302 -23.50 -20.89 -6.05
N HIS A 303 -23.89 -19.89 -5.25
CA HIS A 303 -23.96 -20.05 -3.78
C HIS A 303 -25.24 -20.79 -3.31
N CYS A 304 -26.37 -20.58 -4.01
CA CYS A 304 -27.60 -21.31 -3.70
C CYS A 304 -27.56 -22.79 -4.13
N THR A 305 -26.82 -23.12 -5.18
CA THR A 305 -26.67 -24.52 -5.64
C THR A 305 -25.70 -25.32 -4.76
N THR A 306 -24.65 -24.69 -4.21
CA THR A 306 -23.73 -25.36 -3.27
C THR A 306 -24.39 -25.63 -1.91
N HIS A 307 -25.28 -24.75 -1.43
CA HIS A 307 -25.97 -24.96 -0.15
C HIS A 307 -27.09 -26.02 -0.25
N LYS A 308 -27.72 -26.20 -1.43
CA LYS A 308 -28.68 -27.30 -1.65
C LYS A 308 -28.00 -28.65 -1.78
N ARG A 309 -26.81 -28.74 -2.39
CA ARG A 309 -26.05 -30.00 -2.44
C ARG A 309 -25.50 -30.45 -1.08
N ALA A 310 -25.14 -29.52 -0.19
CA ALA A 310 -24.66 -29.83 1.15
C ALA A 310 -25.78 -30.37 2.08
N LYS A 311 -27.05 -30.04 1.83
CA LYS A 311 -28.19 -30.59 2.59
C LYS A 311 -28.70 -31.96 2.08
N GLN A 312 -28.50 -32.27 0.81
CA GLN A 312 -28.88 -33.60 0.27
C GLN A 312 -27.83 -34.70 0.51
N GLY A 313 -26.57 -34.35 0.84
CA GLY A 313 -25.52 -35.31 1.17
C GLY A 313 -25.48 -35.79 2.63
N ARG A 314 -26.42 -35.35 3.49
CA ARG A 314 -26.52 -35.77 4.90
C ARG A 314 -27.75 -36.64 5.22
N GLN A 315 -28.50 -37.06 4.23
CA GLN A 315 -29.67 -37.98 4.39
C GLN A 315 -29.57 -39.23 3.50
N GLY A 316 -28.34 -39.68 3.20
CA GLY A 316 -28.09 -40.95 2.57
C GLY A 316 -27.01 -41.73 3.32
#